data_9d13a54324b04e7d2bd46e60584d4e74
#
_entry.id   9d13a54324b04e7d2bd46e60584d4e74
#
_cell.length_a   1.000
_cell.length_b   1.000
_cell.length_c   1.000
_cell.angle_alpha   90.00
_cell.angle_beta   90.00
_cell.angle_gamma   90.00
#
_symmetry.space_group_name_H-M   'P 1'
#
loop_
_entity.id
_entity.type
_entity.pdbx_description
1 polymer ?
#
loop_
_entity_poly.entity_id
_entity_poly.type
_entity_poly.pdbx_seq_one_letter_code
_entity_poly.pdbx_strand_id
1 'polypeptide(L)'
;MFASLVVLGWQRRRGKVESAFPRLAMLAGGALATLAWNGHAAAGEGASGALRLAAGLVHLLAAGGWVAAVLVFLGLLLRREAVSGSGHLRATHDLLHGFSTLGTIFVAALIVSGITHYGDLTAWSLSTLLESTYGNLLLVKLALFGGMLGLGALHRWTLVPRLGRASESGDPVQEVRALRQSVAAEAALAILILIVVSVLGTLSPRLPERGGA
;
A
#
# COMPACT_ATOMS: atom_id res chain seq x y z
N MET A 1 -14.82 2.60 5.47
CA MET A 1 -13.61 3.28 5.99
C MET A 1 -13.94 4.44 6.91
N PHE A 2 -14.79 5.42 6.53
CA PHE A 2 -15.19 6.54 7.42
C PHE A 2 -15.89 6.08 8.71
N ALA A 3 -16.82 5.13 8.63
CA ALA A 3 -17.50 4.58 9.80
C ALA A 3 -16.54 3.92 10.79
N SER A 4 -15.49 3.26 10.32
CA SER A 4 -14.47 2.62 11.18
C SER A 4 -13.64 3.65 11.95
N LEU A 5 -13.32 4.79 11.35
CA LEU A 5 -12.59 5.89 12.00
C LEU A 5 -13.44 6.60 13.06
N VAL A 6 -14.75 6.76 12.81
CA VAL A 6 -15.68 7.32 13.79
C VAL A 6 -15.85 6.39 14.99
N VAL A 7 -15.99 5.08 14.75
CA VAL A 7 -16.08 4.07 15.82
C VAL A 7 -14.80 4.01 16.65
N LEU A 8 -13.61 4.09 16.01
CA LEU A 8 -12.31 4.16 16.70
C LEU A 8 -12.21 5.42 17.58
N GLY A 9 -12.62 6.59 17.09
CA GLY A 9 -12.64 7.82 17.88
C GLY A 9 -13.56 7.74 19.09
N TRP A 10 -14.71 7.10 18.95
CA TRP A 10 -15.67 6.92 20.04
C TRP A 10 -15.22 5.89 21.09
N GLN A 11 -14.64 4.76 20.63
CA GLN A 11 -14.15 3.70 21.52
C GLN A 11 -12.86 4.10 22.28
N ARG A 12 -12.00 4.97 21.68
CA ARG A 12 -10.82 5.52 22.36
C ARG A 12 -11.21 6.28 23.62
N ARG A 13 -12.36 6.95 23.64
CA ARG A 13 -12.90 7.63 24.83
C ARG A 13 -13.33 6.65 25.94
N ARG A 14 -13.49 5.36 25.64
CA ARG A 14 -13.98 4.33 26.58
C ARG A 14 -12.96 3.27 26.99
N GLY A 15 -11.66 3.43 26.65
CA GLY A 15 -10.60 2.50 27.05
C GLY A 15 -10.68 1.09 26.39
N LYS A 16 -11.52 0.92 25.33
CA LYS A 16 -11.75 -0.39 24.66
C LYS A 16 -11.04 -0.51 23.29
N VAL A 17 -10.02 0.32 23.04
CA VAL A 17 -9.42 0.41 21.70
C VAL A 17 -8.63 -0.83 21.32
N GLU A 18 -7.90 -1.45 22.25
CA GLU A 18 -7.03 -2.60 21.95
C GLU A 18 -7.80 -3.83 21.48
N SER A 19 -8.99 -4.08 22.04
CA SER A 19 -9.85 -5.22 21.64
C SER A 19 -10.62 -4.98 20.33
N ALA A 20 -10.73 -3.74 19.86
CA ALA A 20 -11.45 -3.39 18.63
C ALA A 20 -10.56 -3.44 17.38
N PHE A 21 -9.26 -3.25 17.52
CA PHE A 21 -8.31 -3.21 16.40
C PHE A 21 -8.35 -4.47 15.51
N PRO A 22 -8.23 -5.69 16.05
CA PRO A 22 -8.25 -6.90 15.23
C PRO A 22 -9.60 -7.09 14.51
N ARG A 23 -10.71 -6.74 15.16
CA ARG A 23 -12.06 -6.83 14.56
C ARG A 23 -12.23 -5.85 13.40
N LEU A 24 -11.75 -4.61 13.55
CA LEU A 24 -11.78 -3.60 12.49
C LEU A 24 -10.85 -3.96 11.33
N ALA A 25 -9.69 -4.54 11.61
CA ALA A 25 -8.78 -5.04 10.58
C ALA A 25 -9.41 -6.20 9.80
N MET A 26 -10.06 -7.15 10.47
CA MET A 26 -10.79 -8.25 9.82
C MET A 26 -11.94 -7.72 8.94
N LEU A 27 -12.74 -6.77 9.43
CA LEU A 27 -13.83 -6.17 8.67
C LEU A 27 -13.31 -5.40 7.46
N ALA A 28 -12.24 -4.63 7.61
CA ALA A 28 -11.61 -3.90 6.51
C ALA A 28 -11.00 -4.87 5.47
N GLY A 29 -10.32 -5.91 5.93
CA GLY A 29 -9.78 -6.97 5.08
C GLY A 29 -10.88 -7.73 4.33
N GLY A 30 -11.97 -8.07 5.02
CA GLY A 30 -13.15 -8.68 4.41
C GLY A 30 -13.79 -7.79 3.34
N ALA A 31 -13.95 -6.48 3.63
CA ALA A 31 -14.46 -5.53 2.66
C ALA A 31 -13.54 -5.38 1.43
N LEU A 32 -12.21 -5.38 1.61
CA LEU A 32 -11.27 -5.40 0.49
C LEU A 32 -11.35 -6.72 -0.29
N ALA A 33 -11.51 -7.84 0.39
CA ALA A 33 -11.62 -9.15 -0.24
C ALA A 33 -12.86 -9.23 -1.15
N THR A 34 -13.99 -8.61 -0.78
CA THR A 34 -15.19 -8.59 -1.64
C THR A 34 -14.95 -7.88 -2.97
N LEU A 35 -14.02 -6.92 -3.04
CA LEU A 35 -13.67 -6.24 -4.29
C LEU A 35 -13.01 -7.17 -5.31
N ALA A 36 -12.35 -8.24 -4.87
CA ALA A 36 -11.75 -9.22 -5.78
C ALA A 36 -12.80 -9.96 -6.60
N TRP A 37 -14.04 -10.09 -6.09
CA TRP A 37 -15.16 -10.72 -6.81
C TRP A 37 -15.79 -9.83 -7.89
N ASN A 38 -15.56 -8.53 -7.85
CA ASN A 38 -16.16 -7.57 -8.80
C ASN A 38 -15.33 -7.35 -10.07
N GLY A 39 -14.19 -8.06 -10.23
CA GLY A 39 -13.27 -7.86 -11.35
C GLY A 39 -13.20 -9.07 -12.30
N HIS A 40 -12.43 -8.93 -13.37
CA HIS A 40 -12.14 -9.98 -14.36
C HIS A 40 -11.50 -11.24 -13.72
N ALA A 41 -10.97 -11.13 -12.51
CA ALA A 41 -10.39 -12.24 -11.76
C ALA A 41 -11.46 -13.31 -11.39
N ALA A 42 -12.72 -12.91 -11.21
CA ALA A 42 -13.82 -13.81 -10.90
C ALA A 42 -14.40 -14.54 -12.12
N ALA A 43 -14.05 -14.14 -13.35
CA ALA A 43 -14.61 -14.69 -14.59
C ALA A 43 -13.88 -15.94 -15.11
N GLY A 44 -12.86 -16.43 -14.40
CA GLY A 44 -12.09 -17.62 -14.82
C GLY A 44 -12.69 -18.91 -14.25
N GLU A 45 -12.72 -19.98 -15.06
CA GLU A 45 -13.14 -21.32 -14.63
C GLU A 45 -11.91 -22.20 -14.30
N GLY A 46 -12.12 -23.18 -13.41
CA GLY A 46 -11.08 -24.16 -13.06
C GLY A 46 -9.90 -23.60 -12.24
N ALA A 47 -8.77 -24.29 -12.30
CA ALA A 47 -7.57 -23.96 -11.51
C ALA A 47 -6.98 -22.56 -11.85
N SER A 48 -7.04 -22.16 -13.12
CA SER A 48 -6.54 -20.83 -13.55
C SER A 48 -7.40 -19.69 -12.98
N GLY A 49 -8.71 -19.85 -12.91
CA GLY A 49 -9.60 -18.88 -12.28
C GLY A 49 -9.34 -18.74 -10.77
N ALA A 50 -9.14 -19.87 -10.08
CA ALA A 50 -8.79 -19.87 -8.66
C ALA A 50 -7.45 -19.14 -8.39
N LEU A 51 -6.44 -19.36 -9.23
CA LEU A 51 -5.14 -18.68 -9.10
C LEU A 51 -5.27 -17.16 -9.31
N ARG A 52 -6.03 -16.72 -10.32
CA ARG A 52 -6.30 -15.29 -10.57
C ARG A 52 -6.99 -14.62 -9.39
N LEU A 53 -8.03 -15.27 -8.85
CA LEU A 53 -8.75 -14.78 -7.69
C LEU A 53 -7.83 -14.68 -6.47
N ALA A 54 -7.03 -15.71 -6.20
CA ALA A 54 -6.05 -15.73 -5.12
C ALA A 54 -5.01 -14.60 -5.27
N ALA A 55 -4.46 -14.41 -6.47
CA ALA A 55 -3.53 -13.32 -6.76
C ALA A 55 -4.19 -11.96 -6.56
N GLY A 56 -5.45 -11.78 -6.99
CA GLY A 56 -6.23 -10.56 -6.78
C GLY A 56 -6.45 -10.25 -5.29
N LEU A 57 -6.84 -11.26 -4.52
CA LEU A 57 -7.00 -11.13 -3.07
C LEU A 57 -5.70 -10.73 -2.38
N VAL A 58 -4.59 -11.41 -2.69
CA VAL A 58 -3.27 -11.10 -2.13
C VAL A 58 -2.85 -9.69 -2.50
N HIS A 59 -3.05 -9.29 -3.77
CA HIS A 59 -2.72 -7.93 -4.24
C HIS A 59 -3.49 -6.86 -3.49
N LEU A 60 -4.81 -7.00 -3.37
CA LEU A 60 -5.68 -6.04 -2.69
C LEU A 60 -5.37 -5.93 -1.20
N LEU A 61 -5.15 -7.07 -0.52
CA LEU A 61 -4.83 -7.08 0.90
C LEU A 61 -3.45 -6.47 1.18
N ALA A 62 -2.46 -6.78 0.36
CA ALA A 62 -1.11 -6.22 0.49
C ALA A 62 -1.10 -4.71 0.20
N ALA A 63 -1.78 -4.26 -0.86
CA ALA A 63 -1.91 -2.84 -1.18
C ALA A 63 -2.66 -2.07 -0.09
N GLY A 64 -3.80 -2.61 0.38
CA GLY A 64 -4.58 -2.01 1.45
C GLY A 64 -3.82 -1.95 2.77
N GLY A 65 -3.07 -3.01 3.12
CA GLY A 65 -2.21 -3.05 4.30
C GLY A 65 -1.09 -2.01 4.25
N TRP A 66 -0.43 -1.88 3.10
CA TRP A 66 0.61 -0.85 2.90
C TRP A 66 0.03 0.56 3.03
N VAL A 67 -1.03 0.89 2.28
CA VAL A 67 -1.67 2.21 2.35
C VAL A 67 -2.13 2.54 3.77
N ALA A 68 -2.72 1.57 4.47
CA ALA A 68 -3.14 1.74 5.86
C ALA A 68 -1.95 2.07 6.78
N ALA A 69 -0.81 1.39 6.61
CA ALA A 69 0.40 1.65 7.38
C ALA A 69 0.95 3.06 7.13
N VAL A 70 1.06 3.48 5.85
CA VAL A 70 1.50 4.84 5.48
C VAL A 70 0.61 5.90 6.13
N LEU A 71 -0.71 5.73 6.10
CA LEU A 71 -1.64 6.67 6.72
C LEU A 71 -1.52 6.71 8.25
N VAL A 72 -1.31 5.55 8.89
CA VAL A 72 -1.08 5.47 10.34
C VAL A 72 0.21 6.19 10.72
N PHE A 73 1.32 5.93 10.01
CA PHE A 73 2.59 6.59 10.27
C PHE A 73 2.52 8.09 10.02
N LEU A 74 1.88 8.53 8.93
CA LEU A 74 1.67 9.95 8.68
C LEU A 74 0.85 10.58 9.82
N GLY A 75 -0.23 9.93 10.27
CA GLY A 75 -1.04 10.39 11.39
C GLY A 75 -0.28 10.50 12.71
N LEU A 76 0.65 9.56 12.98
CA LEU A 76 1.52 9.62 14.16
C LEU A 76 2.53 10.76 14.07
N LEU A 77 3.14 10.95 12.91
CA LEU A 77 4.14 12.00 12.67
C LEU A 77 3.54 13.41 12.61
N LEU A 78 2.25 13.55 12.29
CA LEU A 78 1.54 14.84 12.29
C LEU A 78 1.12 15.30 13.69
N ARG A 79 1.17 14.45 14.71
CA ARG A 79 0.86 14.85 16.08
C ARG A 79 1.95 15.76 16.63
N ARG A 80 1.53 16.82 17.36
CA ARG A 80 2.49 17.77 17.97
C ARG A 80 3.43 17.11 18.99
N GLU A 81 2.98 16.04 19.65
CA GLU A 81 3.72 15.23 20.60
C GLU A 81 4.90 14.47 19.95
N ALA A 82 4.90 14.32 18.62
CA ALA A 82 5.98 13.65 17.87
C ALA A 82 7.35 14.37 18.04
N VAL A 83 7.36 15.64 18.40
CA VAL A 83 8.58 16.44 18.57
C VAL A 83 8.94 16.64 20.04
N SER A 84 7.97 16.60 20.97
CA SER A 84 8.15 17.06 22.34
C SER A 84 8.21 15.94 23.38
N GLY A 85 7.91 14.70 23.01
CA GLY A 85 7.81 13.57 23.96
C GLY A 85 8.80 12.45 23.65
N SER A 86 9.83 12.27 24.47
CA SER A 86 10.82 11.19 24.30
C SER A 86 10.19 9.79 24.24
N GLY A 87 9.10 9.54 24.97
CA GLY A 87 8.37 8.27 24.92
C GLY A 87 7.61 8.04 23.61
N HIS A 88 7.04 9.10 23.02
CA HIS A 88 6.32 9.01 21.74
C HIS A 88 7.29 8.76 20.56
N LEU A 89 8.47 9.39 20.59
CA LEU A 89 9.51 9.18 19.58
C LEU A 89 10.02 7.75 19.57
N ARG A 90 10.31 7.18 20.74
CA ARG A 90 10.74 5.77 20.87
C ARG A 90 9.66 4.83 20.36
N ALA A 91 8.42 5.01 20.77
CA ALA A 91 7.30 4.19 20.28
C ALA A 91 7.12 4.29 18.76
N THR A 92 7.28 5.49 18.18
CA THR A 92 7.20 5.69 16.73
C THR A 92 8.37 5.00 16.01
N HIS A 93 9.58 5.11 16.53
CA HIS A 93 10.77 4.42 16.02
C HIS A 93 10.58 2.90 16.04
N ASP A 94 10.13 2.34 17.17
CA ASP A 94 9.93 0.89 17.33
C ASP A 94 8.85 0.36 16.39
N LEU A 95 7.76 1.11 16.19
CA LEU A 95 6.71 0.77 15.23
C LEU A 95 7.22 0.78 13.78
N LEU A 96 8.00 1.80 13.39
CA LEU A 96 8.60 1.89 12.06
C LEU A 96 9.61 0.76 11.81
N HIS A 97 10.42 0.45 12.80
CA HIS A 97 11.38 -0.66 12.73
C HIS A 97 10.66 -2.01 12.62
N GLY A 98 9.64 -2.24 13.45
CA GLY A 98 8.82 -3.46 13.42
C GLY A 98 8.06 -3.63 12.10
N PHE A 99 7.57 -2.52 11.52
CA PHE A 99 6.89 -2.56 10.22
C PHE A 99 7.81 -2.93 9.05
N SER A 100 9.12 -2.77 9.19
CA SER A 100 10.08 -3.05 8.11
C SER A 100 9.94 -4.47 7.53
N THR A 101 9.72 -5.48 8.36
CA THR A 101 9.51 -6.88 7.92
C THR A 101 8.17 -7.04 7.21
N LEU A 102 7.09 -6.50 7.79
CA LEU A 102 5.76 -6.54 7.17
C LEU A 102 5.74 -5.79 5.84
N GLY A 103 6.41 -4.63 5.75
CA GLY A 103 6.57 -3.89 4.50
C GLY A 103 7.26 -4.72 3.41
N THR A 104 8.31 -5.47 3.77
CA THR A 104 8.97 -6.38 2.83
C THR A 104 8.04 -7.49 2.35
N ILE A 105 7.21 -8.05 3.22
CA ILE A 105 6.21 -9.07 2.86
C ILE A 105 5.17 -8.47 1.91
N PHE A 106 4.66 -7.27 2.19
CA PHE A 106 3.71 -6.58 1.29
C PHE A 106 4.31 -6.31 -0.09
N VAL A 107 5.57 -5.85 -0.15
CA VAL A 107 6.28 -5.65 -1.42
C VAL A 107 6.39 -6.95 -2.21
N ALA A 108 6.85 -8.02 -1.58
CA ALA A 108 6.97 -9.33 -2.22
C ALA A 108 5.60 -9.82 -2.74
N ALA A 109 4.54 -9.70 -1.92
CA ALA A 109 3.19 -10.06 -2.30
C ALA A 109 2.67 -9.24 -3.48
N LEU A 110 2.92 -7.92 -3.49
CA LEU A 110 2.54 -7.03 -4.59
C LEU A 110 3.28 -7.34 -5.89
N ILE A 111 4.58 -7.65 -5.82
CA ILE A 111 5.38 -8.01 -7.00
C ILE A 111 4.88 -9.34 -7.57
N VAL A 112 4.78 -10.39 -6.75
CA VAL A 112 4.35 -11.72 -7.21
C VAL A 112 2.95 -11.68 -7.81
N SER A 113 1.99 -11.09 -7.10
CA SER A 113 0.62 -10.96 -7.60
C SER A 113 0.53 -10.04 -8.83
N GLY A 114 1.33 -8.99 -8.89
CA GLY A 114 1.41 -8.08 -10.05
C GLY A 114 1.93 -8.77 -11.30
N ILE A 115 2.95 -9.63 -11.17
CA ILE A 115 3.46 -10.45 -12.28
C ILE A 115 2.38 -11.41 -12.78
N THR A 116 1.64 -12.06 -11.88
CA THR A 116 0.53 -12.93 -12.25
C THR A 116 -0.53 -12.17 -13.04
N HIS A 117 -0.95 -10.98 -12.57
CA HIS A 117 -1.92 -10.14 -13.27
C HIS A 117 -1.42 -9.68 -14.65
N TYR A 118 -0.14 -9.33 -14.76
CA TYR A 118 0.44 -8.94 -16.04
C TYR A 118 0.33 -10.08 -17.07
N GLY A 119 0.73 -11.28 -16.69
CA GLY A 119 0.65 -12.46 -17.58
C GLY A 119 -0.77 -12.76 -18.03
N ASP A 120 -1.74 -12.66 -17.11
CA ASP A 120 -3.16 -12.91 -17.41
C ASP A 120 -3.77 -11.87 -18.35
N LEU A 121 -3.43 -10.59 -18.17
CA LEU A 121 -4.05 -9.49 -18.90
C LEU A 121 -3.42 -9.24 -20.27
N THR A 122 -2.13 -9.54 -20.43
CA THR A 122 -1.38 -9.21 -21.65
C THR A 122 -0.90 -10.44 -22.40
N ALA A 123 -1.15 -11.65 -21.89
CA ALA A 123 -0.57 -12.89 -22.42
C ALA A 123 0.98 -12.76 -22.63
N TRP A 124 1.66 -12.02 -21.74
CA TRP A 124 3.09 -11.71 -21.78
C TRP A 124 3.53 -10.88 -23.00
N SER A 125 2.58 -10.18 -23.65
CA SER A 125 2.87 -9.37 -24.85
C SER A 125 3.47 -8.01 -24.48
N LEU A 126 4.70 -7.76 -24.91
CA LEU A 126 5.37 -6.48 -24.75
C LEU A 126 4.76 -5.39 -25.66
N SER A 127 4.26 -5.74 -26.84
CA SER A 127 3.60 -4.79 -27.74
C SER A 127 2.33 -4.22 -27.10
N THR A 128 1.54 -5.05 -26.44
CA THR A 128 0.36 -4.59 -25.68
C THR A 128 0.73 -3.60 -24.58
N LEU A 129 1.89 -3.79 -23.94
CA LEU A 129 2.38 -2.89 -22.89
C LEU A 129 2.81 -1.51 -23.45
N LEU A 130 3.46 -1.48 -24.60
CA LEU A 130 4.07 -0.27 -25.14
C LEU A 130 3.13 0.51 -26.06
N GLU A 131 2.18 -0.14 -26.72
CA GLU A 131 1.35 0.43 -27.78
C GLU A 131 -0.09 0.73 -27.34
N SER A 132 -0.53 0.22 -26.18
CA SER A 132 -1.89 0.44 -25.71
C SER A 132 -1.97 1.52 -24.61
N THR A 133 -3.12 2.22 -24.56
CA THR A 133 -3.42 3.17 -23.47
C THR A 133 -3.39 2.47 -22.10
N TYR A 134 -3.87 1.24 -22.04
CA TYR A 134 -3.82 0.41 -20.84
C TYR A 134 -2.38 0.15 -20.38
N GLY A 135 -1.51 -0.24 -21.33
CA GLY A 135 -0.10 -0.50 -21.07
C GLY A 135 0.65 0.74 -20.60
N ASN A 136 0.41 1.90 -21.20
CA ASN A 136 1.01 3.16 -20.78
C ASN A 136 0.62 3.54 -19.35
N LEU A 137 -0.66 3.38 -18.97
CA LEU A 137 -1.10 3.61 -17.60
C LEU A 137 -0.53 2.58 -16.61
N LEU A 138 -0.36 1.33 -17.06
CA LEU A 138 0.32 0.32 -16.26
C LEU A 138 1.78 0.68 -16.02
N LEU A 139 2.50 1.20 -17.00
CA LEU A 139 3.87 1.71 -16.85
C LEU A 139 3.94 2.88 -15.88
N VAL A 140 2.99 3.81 -15.94
CA VAL A 140 2.88 4.91 -14.97
C VAL A 140 2.67 4.35 -13.55
N LYS A 141 1.75 3.39 -13.37
CA LYS A 141 1.55 2.70 -12.09
C LYS A 141 2.83 2.06 -11.56
N LEU A 142 3.58 1.37 -12.42
CA LEU A 142 4.84 0.72 -12.05
C LEU A 142 5.91 1.74 -11.68
N ALA A 143 6.01 2.87 -12.39
CA ALA A 143 6.94 3.95 -12.05
C ALA A 143 6.60 4.59 -10.70
N LEU A 144 5.33 4.87 -10.42
CA LEU A 144 4.87 5.36 -9.12
C LEU A 144 5.14 4.37 -7.99
N PHE A 145 4.91 3.09 -8.24
CA PHE A 145 5.23 2.02 -7.28
C PHE A 145 6.73 1.93 -7.02
N GLY A 146 7.57 2.03 -8.06
CA GLY A 146 9.03 2.14 -7.93
C GLY A 146 9.45 3.33 -7.07
N GLY A 147 8.81 4.48 -7.22
CA GLY A 147 9.00 5.65 -6.36
C GLY A 147 8.66 5.37 -4.90
N MET A 148 7.54 4.68 -4.63
CA MET A 148 7.18 4.25 -3.27
C MET A 148 8.21 3.29 -2.67
N LEU A 149 8.71 2.33 -3.46
CA LEU A 149 9.79 1.43 -3.01
C LEU A 149 11.07 2.19 -2.67
N GLY A 150 11.43 3.21 -3.48
CA GLY A 150 12.57 4.09 -3.22
C GLY A 150 12.42 4.86 -1.91
N LEU A 151 11.23 5.41 -1.62
CA LEU A 151 10.94 6.07 -0.35
C LEU A 151 10.96 5.08 0.82
N GLY A 152 10.38 3.90 0.68
CA GLY A 152 10.45 2.84 1.69
C GLY A 152 11.88 2.42 2.01
N ALA A 153 12.73 2.31 0.98
CA ALA A 153 14.16 2.06 1.12
C ALA A 153 14.87 3.20 1.87
N LEU A 154 14.57 4.46 1.53
CA LEU A 154 15.08 5.64 2.22
C LEU A 154 14.66 5.66 3.70
N HIS A 155 13.41 5.32 4.01
CA HIS A 155 12.93 5.18 5.39
C HIS A 155 13.76 4.14 6.14
N ARG A 156 13.85 2.93 5.60
CA ARG A 156 14.50 1.79 6.26
C ARG A 156 15.98 2.01 6.53
N TRP A 157 16.72 2.51 5.55
CA TRP A 157 18.18 2.54 5.62
C TRP A 157 18.77 3.89 6.03
N THR A 158 17.99 4.95 5.99
CA THR A 158 18.50 6.31 6.25
C THR A 158 17.72 7.03 7.33
N LEU A 159 16.41 7.23 7.16
CA LEU A 159 15.65 8.14 8.03
C LEU A 159 15.36 7.54 9.41
N VAL A 160 14.96 6.27 9.49
CA VAL A 160 14.69 5.60 10.78
C VAL A 160 15.95 5.46 11.62
N PRO A 161 17.11 5.03 11.08
CA PRO A 161 18.35 5.01 11.85
C PRO A 161 18.83 6.39 12.30
N ARG A 162 18.62 7.45 11.50
CA ARG A 162 18.94 8.83 11.89
C ARG A 162 18.05 9.30 13.03
N LEU A 163 16.75 9.03 12.95
CA LEU A 163 15.80 9.37 14.01
C LEU A 163 16.18 8.70 15.35
N GLY A 164 16.60 7.43 15.32
CA GLY A 164 17.09 6.72 16.52
C GLY A 164 18.24 7.45 17.18
N ARG A 165 19.29 7.79 16.42
CA ARG A 165 20.46 8.53 16.91
C ARG A 165 20.13 9.94 17.42
N ALA A 166 19.27 10.66 16.70
CA ALA A 166 18.84 12.00 17.10
C ALA A 166 17.99 11.99 18.39
N SER A 167 17.22 10.92 18.61
CA SER A 167 16.47 10.73 19.86
C SER A 167 17.37 10.58 21.09
N GLU A 168 18.57 10.04 20.91
CA GLU A 168 19.58 9.90 21.97
C GLU A 168 20.34 11.22 22.22
N SER A 169 20.58 12.02 21.18
CA SER A 169 21.27 13.31 21.26
C SER A 169 20.39 14.47 21.73
N GLY A 170 19.07 14.31 21.77
CA GLY A 170 18.11 15.28 22.30
C GLY A 170 17.56 16.30 21.30
N ASP A 171 17.95 16.27 20.02
CA ASP A 171 17.43 17.18 18.98
C ASP A 171 16.90 16.42 17.73
N PRO A 172 15.69 15.83 17.81
CA PRO A 172 15.10 15.05 16.72
C PRO A 172 14.27 15.87 15.73
N VAL A 173 14.21 17.19 15.83
CA VAL A 173 13.25 18.04 15.08
C VAL A 173 13.44 17.92 13.57
N GLN A 174 14.68 17.93 13.09
CA GLN A 174 14.99 17.87 11.67
C GLN A 174 14.66 16.48 11.11
N GLU A 175 15.01 15.42 11.81
CA GLU A 175 14.77 14.04 11.44
C GLU A 175 13.26 13.71 11.39
N VAL A 176 12.50 14.19 12.37
CA VAL A 176 11.02 14.06 12.37
C VAL A 176 10.43 14.80 11.17
N ARG A 177 10.93 16.01 10.84
CA ARG A 177 10.48 16.76 9.66
C ARG A 177 10.77 16.02 8.36
N ALA A 178 12.01 15.53 8.19
CA ALA A 178 12.42 14.77 7.02
C ALA A 178 11.58 13.49 6.84
N LEU A 179 11.38 12.75 7.91
CA LEU A 179 10.56 11.55 7.91
C LEU A 179 9.09 11.87 7.57
N ARG A 180 8.52 12.93 8.15
CA ARG A 180 7.16 13.40 7.84
C ARG A 180 7.00 13.75 6.37
N GLN A 181 7.94 14.49 5.79
CA GLN A 181 7.90 14.86 4.37
C GLN A 181 7.98 13.63 3.47
N SER A 182 8.84 12.68 3.79
CA SER A 182 9.01 11.45 3.02
C SER A 182 7.77 10.54 3.12
N VAL A 183 7.17 10.37 4.29
CA VAL A 183 5.90 9.61 4.46
C VAL A 183 4.73 10.33 3.79
N ALA A 184 4.70 11.67 3.80
CA ALA A 184 3.68 12.44 3.08
C ALA A 184 3.82 12.28 1.56
N ALA A 185 5.05 12.25 1.03
CA ALA A 185 5.31 11.96 -0.37
C ALA A 185 4.87 10.54 -0.74
N GLU A 186 5.14 9.55 0.11
CA GLU A 186 4.66 8.17 -0.09
C GLU A 186 3.13 8.09 -0.10
N ALA A 187 2.45 8.81 0.80
CA ALA A 187 0.99 8.91 0.80
C ALA A 187 0.45 9.56 -0.49
N ALA A 188 1.11 10.60 -1.00
CA ALA A 188 0.75 11.22 -2.27
C ALA A 188 0.90 10.25 -3.44
N LEU A 189 2.02 9.51 -3.51
CA LEU A 189 2.22 8.47 -4.53
C LEU A 189 1.15 7.37 -4.44
N ALA A 190 0.78 6.95 -3.23
CA ALA A 190 -0.30 5.97 -3.03
C ALA A 190 -1.63 6.48 -3.58
N ILE A 191 -1.98 7.75 -3.35
CA ILE A 191 -3.19 8.37 -3.91
C ILE A 191 -3.12 8.40 -5.44
N LEU A 192 -1.99 8.79 -6.01
CA LEU A 192 -1.80 8.78 -7.47
C LEU A 192 -1.95 7.39 -8.07
N ILE A 193 -1.40 6.35 -7.43
CA ILE A 193 -1.60 4.96 -7.84
C ILE A 193 -3.09 4.59 -7.80
N LEU A 194 -3.82 4.96 -6.75
CA LEU A 194 -5.27 4.68 -6.67
C LEU A 194 -6.06 5.39 -7.79
N ILE A 195 -5.68 6.61 -8.16
CA ILE A 195 -6.28 7.33 -9.29
C ILE A 195 -6.00 6.58 -10.60
N VAL A 196 -4.75 6.21 -10.85
CA VAL A 196 -4.36 5.44 -12.05
C VAL A 196 -5.09 4.11 -12.11
N VAL A 197 -5.20 3.39 -10.99
CA VAL A 197 -5.90 2.11 -10.90
C VAL A 197 -7.40 2.27 -11.16
N SER A 198 -8.04 3.34 -10.68
CA SER A 198 -9.45 3.59 -10.95
C SER A 198 -9.71 3.84 -12.45
N VAL A 199 -8.79 4.51 -13.15
CA VAL A 199 -8.86 4.68 -14.60
C VAL A 199 -8.59 3.35 -15.32
N LEU A 200 -7.56 2.60 -14.91
CA LEU A 200 -7.25 1.28 -15.47
C LEU A 200 -8.45 0.32 -15.38
N GLY A 201 -9.22 0.38 -14.29
CA GLY A 201 -10.41 -0.45 -14.09
C GLY A 201 -11.55 -0.16 -15.06
N THR A 202 -11.56 1.00 -15.72
CA THR A 202 -12.56 1.37 -16.74
C THR A 202 -12.13 0.98 -18.16
N LEU A 203 -10.86 0.63 -18.35
CA LEU A 203 -10.30 0.27 -19.65
C LEU A 203 -10.31 -1.25 -19.82
N SER A 204 -10.73 -1.73 -20.99
CA SER A 204 -10.53 -3.12 -21.38
C SER A 204 -9.12 -3.29 -21.95
N PRO A 205 -8.30 -4.24 -21.45
CA PRO A 205 -7.06 -4.59 -22.12
C PRO A 205 -7.42 -5.11 -23.52
N ARG A 206 -7.06 -4.39 -24.56
CA ARG A 206 -7.23 -4.87 -25.94
C ARG A 206 -6.20 -5.96 -26.16
N LEU A 207 -6.63 -7.18 -26.24
CA LEU A 207 -5.84 -8.23 -26.83
C LEU A 207 -5.65 -7.86 -28.32
N PRO A 208 -4.43 -7.99 -28.90
CA PRO A 208 -4.29 -7.85 -30.33
C PRO A 208 -5.24 -8.84 -30.99
N GLU A 209 -6.12 -8.33 -31.90
CA GLU A 209 -6.95 -9.19 -32.72
C GLU A 209 -6.01 -10.20 -33.38
N ARG A 210 -6.20 -11.48 -33.12
CA ARG A 210 -5.52 -12.52 -33.89
C ARG A 210 -6.02 -12.32 -35.30
N GLY A 211 -5.20 -11.72 -36.14
CA GLY A 211 -5.47 -11.56 -37.57
C GLY A 211 -5.90 -12.92 -38.08
N GLY A 212 -7.14 -12.97 -38.57
CA GLY A 212 -7.64 -14.15 -39.27
C GLY A 212 -6.74 -14.42 -40.48
N ALA A 213 -6.13 -15.59 -40.48
CA ALA A 213 -5.58 -16.21 -41.66
C ALA A 213 -6.68 -17.04 -42.29
#